data_a865dd766b4e7020197f6d499fe3c72b
#
_entry.id   a865dd766b4e7020197f6d499fe3c72b
#
_cell.length_a   1.000
_cell.length_b   1.000
_cell.length_c   1.000
_cell.angle_alpha   90.00
_cell.angle_beta   90.00
_cell.angle_gamma   90.00
#
_symmetry.space_group_name_H-M   'P 1'
#
loop_
_entity.id
_entity.type
_entity.pdbx_description
1 polymer ?
#
loop_
_entity_poly.entity_id
_entity_poly.type
_entity_poly.pdbx_seq_one_letter_code
_entity_poly.pdbx_strand_id
1 'polypeptide(L)'
;MPDLHFGGAEPTDAERAAVDAVVADVGPAIVEMTERLVYAGRARYVERRHLLLPALHALQRAAGWISPGGLDHACRVLEVPPAEAYGVATFYHLFTHEPPEAADVVHVCDDIACRPLGAVDLMADLRAAGHHVRPSPCLGQCERGPAVLVQRTGGDDLTVTSAGVAEVSVAIDRGTSTASVVLPQAGSTDLCLLARIGVVDPTSLDDYLAHGGYRALEAALAMGGDRVIEEVAASGLSGRGGAAFPTGVKWQAVADQLGRPRHVVCNADESEPGTFKDRVVMEGDPFSLIEAMTVAGTAIGAEQGWLYIRGEYPVTTARLANAIAAARSAGFLGDDVAGSGVRFDIRLRIGAGAYICGEETALFNSIEGYRGEPRNKPPFPTTHGLFGEPTAINNVETLVNVLPIMLDGGAAYTALGTERSSGTRLFCVSGRVNAPGIYEHEFGITLGGVIEAAGGVTDGTEVRSVLLGGAAGSFVGPDRLDLPLTLEDTREAGLSLGSGVVMVFGHEDDMVDTVRRIAEFFRDESCGQCVPCRVGTVRQEEVLVRLRRGATLDDERELLDDLGAVMRDASICGLGQTAAGAVRSALDLGLLEGAR
;
A
#
# COMPACT_ATOMS: atom_id res chain seq x y z
N MET A 1 -15.30 -33.18 -9.61
CA MET A 1 -14.18 -32.68 -8.79
C MET A 1 -13.06 -32.40 -9.73
N PRO A 2 -12.37 -31.25 -9.65
CA PRO A 2 -11.12 -31.10 -10.37
C PRO A 2 -10.18 -32.20 -9.89
N ASP A 3 -9.41 -32.74 -10.83
CA ASP A 3 -8.45 -33.80 -10.56
C ASP A 3 -7.26 -33.18 -9.82
N LEU A 4 -7.24 -33.31 -8.49
CA LEU A 4 -6.21 -32.74 -7.62
C LEU A 4 -5.02 -33.70 -7.56
N HIS A 5 -3.99 -33.43 -8.38
CA HIS A 5 -2.73 -34.16 -8.33
C HIS A 5 -1.83 -33.56 -7.24
N PHE A 6 -1.67 -34.27 -6.14
CA PHE A 6 -0.75 -33.89 -5.05
C PHE A 6 0.62 -34.55 -5.25
N GLY A 7 1.68 -33.84 -4.87
CA GLY A 7 3.06 -34.27 -5.06
C GLY A 7 3.50 -35.41 -4.14
N GLY A 8 2.73 -35.69 -3.08
CA GLY A 8 3.03 -36.73 -2.10
C GLY A 8 4.18 -36.42 -1.15
N ALA A 9 4.68 -35.18 -1.14
CA ALA A 9 5.61 -34.71 -0.14
C ALA A 9 4.88 -34.50 1.21
N GLU A 10 5.52 -34.92 2.30
CA GLU A 10 4.93 -34.78 3.64
C GLU A 10 5.39 -33.48 4.30
N PRO A 11 4.47 -32.72 4.95
CA PRO A 11 4.83 -31.56 5.73
C PRO A 11 5.50 -31.98 7.06
N THR A 12 6.33 -31.13 7.62
CA THR A 12 6.78 -31.26 9.01
C THR A 12 5.60 -31.02 9.98
N ASP A 13 5.75 -31.46 11.23
CA ASP A 13 4.71 -31.22 12.25
C ASP A 13 4.47 -29.71 12.47
N ALA A 14 5.51 -28.89 12.41
CA ALA A 14 5.41 -27.43 12.54
C ALA A 14 4.62 -26.80 11.36
N GLU A 15 4.89 -27.22 10.13
CA GLU A 15 4.15 -26.74 8.96
C GLU A 15 2.68 -27.16 9.00
N ARG A 16 2.41 -28.40 9.39
CA ARG A 16 1.04 -28.91 9.57
C ARG A 16 0.29 -28.07 10.59
N ALA A 17 0.87 -27.90 11.78
CA ALA A 17 0.26 -27.12 12.86
C ALA A 17 0.01 -25.66 12.45
N ALA A 18 0.94 -25.05 11.71
CA ALA A 18 0.82 -23.67 11.22
C ALA A 18 -0.36 -23.49 10.28
N VAL A 19 -0.54 -24.38 9.29
CA VAL A 19 -1.66 -24.33 8.36
C VAL A 19 -2.99 -24.62 9.05
N ASP A 20 -3.03 -25.65 9.90
CA ASP A 20 -4.24 -26.07 10.62
C ASP A 20 -4.75 -24.95 11.55
N ALA A 21 -3.84 -24.18 12.17
CA ALA A 21 -4.19 -23.03 13.01
C ALA A 21 -4.90 -21.92 12.20
N VAL A 22 -4.44 -21.63 10.98
CA VAL A 22 -5.09 -20.63 10.09
C VAL A 22 -6.54 -21.02 9.77
N VAL A 23 -6.80 -22.31 9.58
CA VAL A 23 -8.15 -22.80 9.28
C VAL A 23 -9.04 -22.79 10.52
N ALA A 24 -8.48 -23.11 11.70
CA ALA A 24 -9.23 -23.14 12.96
C ALA A 24 -9.67 -21.73 13.40
N ASP A 25 -8.85 -20.70 13.15
CA ASP A 25 -9.14 -19.30 13.52
C ASP A 25 -10.37 -18.72 12.79
N VAL A 26 -10.68 -19.20 11.59
CA VAL A 26 -11.81 -18.69 10.79
C VAL A 26 -13.15 -19.33 11.17
N GLY A 27 -13.13 -20.40 11.98
CA GLY A 27 -14.34 -21.13 12.40
C GLY A 27 -14.96 -21.95 11.27
N PRO A 28 -16.10 -22.62 11.52
CA PRO A 28 -16.84 -23.28 10.47
C PRO A 28 -17.33 -22.26 9.45
N ALA A 29 -17.19 -22.57 8.18
CA ALA A 29 -17.60 -21.70 7.07
C ALA A 29 -19.02 -21.17 7.32
N ILE A 30 -19.13 -19.85 7.53
CA ILE A 30 -20.41 -19.17 7.67
C ILE A 30 -20.95 -18.92 6.27
N VAL A 31 -21.43 -19.95 5.61
CA VAL A 31 -22.35 -19.79 4.49
C VAL A 31 -23.35 -20.93 4.56
N GLU A 32 -24.56 -20.64 4.97
CA GLU A 32 -25.71 -21.43 4.54
C GLU A 32 -25.75 -21.35 3.01
N MET A 33 -25.34 -22.44 2.38
CA MET A 33 -25.29 -22.52 0.92
C MET A 33 -26.69 -22.37 0.37
N THR A 34 -26.95 -21.30 -0.33
CA THR A 34 -28.11 -21.23 -1.20
C THR A 34 -27.96 -22.29 -2.31
N GLU A 35 -29.05 -22.99 -2.65
CA GLU A 35 -29.06 -24.10 -3.65
C GLU A 35 -28.38 -23.77 -4.99
N ARG A 36 -28.22 -22.50 -5.35
CA ARG A 36 -27.53 -22.03 -6.55
C ARG A 36 -26.01 -22.27 -6.55
N LEU A 37 -25.39 -22.37 -5.40
CA LEU A 37 -23.94 -22.59 -5.27
C LEU A 37 -23.55 -24.08 -5.35
N VAL A 38 -24.53 -24.98 -5.31
CA VAL A 38 -24.30 -26.43 -5.43
C VAL A 38 -24.02 -26.85 -6.89
N TYR A 39 -24.26 -25.96 -7.86
CA TYR A 39 -23.99 -26.26 -9.27
C TYR A 39 -22.46 -26.32 -9.50
N ALA A 40 -21.95 -27.55 -9.65
CA ALA A 40 -20.60 -27.89 -10.09
C ALA A 40 -19.50 -28.07 -9.04
N GLY A 41 -19.79 -28.21 -7.75
CA GLY A 41 -18.73 -28.46 -6.72
C GLY A 41 -17.78 -27.29 -6.48
N ARG A 42 -17.98 -26.17 -7.15
CA ARG A 42 -17.14 -24.96 -7.06
C ARG A 42 -17.30 -24.19 -5.75
N ALA A 43 -18.45 -24.24 -5.12
CA ALA A 43 -18.76 -23.48 -3.92
C ALA A 43 -17.86 -23.83 -2.72
N ARG A 44 -17.60 -25.13 -2.50
CA ARG A 44 -16.68 -25.58 -1.43
C ARG A 44 -15.22 -25.12 -1.65
N TYR A 45 -14.78 -24.98 -2.90
CA TYR A 45 -13.44 -24.51 -3.24
C TYR A 45 -13.27 -23.02 -3.00
N VAL A 46 -14.32 -22.22 -3.21
CA VAL A 46 -14.30 -20.77 -3.00
C VAL A 46 -14.26 -20.42 -1.52
N GLU A 47 -14.93 -21.18 -0.65
CA GLU A 47 -15.12 -20.87 0.76
C GLU A 47 -13.82 -20.79 1.57
N ARG A 48 -12.78 -21.60 1.23
CA ARG A 48 -11.51 -21.62 1.95
C ARG A 48 -10.33 -21.05 1.18
N ARG A 49 -10.48 -20.81 -0.12
CA ARG A 49 -9.39 -20.34 -0.96
C ARG A 49 -8.80 -19.02 -0.48
N HIS A 50 -9.62 -18.12 0.06
CA HIS A 50 -9.18 -16.85 0.62
C HIS A 50 -8.21 -16.99 1.82
N LEU A 51 -8.05 -18.20 2.35
CA LEU A 51 -7.08 -18.54 3.40
C LEU A 51 -5.71 -18.95 2.83
N LEU A 52 -5.56 -19.05 1.49
CA LEU A 52 -4.30 -19.49 0.89
C LEU A 52 -3.15 -18.57 1.26
N LEU A 53 -3.30 -17.25 1.08
CA LEU A 53 -2.24 -16.29 1.42
C LEU A 53 -1.88 -16.31 2.92
N PRO A 54 -2.83 -16.31 3.88
CA PRO A 54 -2.55 -16.57 5.29
C PRO A 54 -1.81 -17.89 5.57
N ALA A 55 -2.19 -18.98 4.90
CA ALA A 55 -1.52 -20.26 5.06
C ALA A 55 -0.06 -20.23 4.54
N LEU A 56 0.19 -19.54 3.41
CA LEU A 56 1.55 -19.33 2.89
C LEU A 56 2.39 -18.49 3.87
N HIS A 57 1.83 -17.43 4.46
CA HIS A 57 2.50 -16.68 5.53
C HIS A 57 2.83 -17.56 6.75
N ALA A 58 1.90 -18.42 7.17
CA ALA A 58 2.13 -19.32 8.28
C ALA A 58 3.25 -20.33 7.98
N LEU A 59 3.30 -20.88 6.79
CA LEU A 59 4.38 -21.76 6.33
C LEU A 59 5.72 -21.02 6.29
N GLN A 60 5.76 -19.84 5.67
CA GLN A 60 6.98 -19.01 5.60
C GLN A 60 7.53 -18.71 6.99
N ARG A 61 6.65 -18.34 7.93
CA ARG A 61 7.05 -18.08 9.33
C ARG A 61 7.54 -19.34 10.03
N ALA A 62 6.86 -20.47 9.86
CA ALA A 62 7.18 -21.72 10.57
C ALA A 62 8.48 -22.38 10.09
N ALA A 63 8.74 -22.36 8.77
CA ALA A 63 9.83 -23.08 8.13
C ALA A 63 10.89 -22.18 7.47
N GLY A 64 10.62 -20.88 7.34
CA GLY A 64 11.46 -19.93 6.59
C GLY A 64 11.29 -20.02 5.06
N TRP A 65 10.43 -20.90 4.57
CA TRP A 65 10.16 -21.10 3.15
C TRP A 65 8.87 -21.87 2.91
N ILE A 66 8.38 -21.85 1.67
CA ILE A 66 7.22 -22.63 1.24
C ILE A 66 7.73 -23.99 0.74
N SER A 67 7.78 -25.00 1.64
CA SER A 67 8.22 -26.32 1.27
C SER A 67 7.18 -27.06 0.41
N PRO A 68 7.61 -28.03 -0.44
CA PRO A 68 6.66 -28.86 -1.18
C PRO A 68 5.64 -29.59 -0.30
N GLY A 69 6.06 -30.08 0.89
CA GLY A 69 5.19 -30.77 1.83
C GLY A 69 4.19 -29.82 2.49
N GLY A 70 4.65 -28.65 2.95
CA GLY A 70 3.79 -27.59 3.52
C GLY A 70 2.76 -27.08 2.52
N LEU A 71 3.18 -26.83 1.26
CA LEU A 71 2.28 -26.42 0.19
C LEU A 71 1.23 -27.49 -0.12
N ASP A 72 1.64 -28.76 -0.22
CA ASP A 72 0.74 -29.89 -0.49
C ASP A 72 -0.32 -30.03 0.63
N HIS A 73 0.09 -29.88 1.91
CA HIS A 73 -0.82 -29.89 3.04
C HIS A 73 -1.82 -28.72 2.97
N ALA A 74 -1.35 -27.49 2.71
CA ALA A 74 -2.23 -26.33 2.55
C ALA A 74 -3.24 -26.55 1.40
N CYS A 75 -2.80 -27.09 0.26
CA CYS A 75 -3.68 -27.43 -0.85
C CYS A 75 -4.77 -28.42 -0.47
N ARG A 76 -4.43 -29.47 0.31
CA ARG A 76 -5.41 -30.48 0.77
C ARG A 76 -6.45 -29.87 1.72
N VAL A 77 -6.00 -29.11 2.71
CA VAL A 77 -6.88 -28.54 3.74
C VAL A 77 -7.79 -27.45 3.18
N LEU A 78 -7.26 -26.64 2.25
CA LEU A 78 -8.01 -25.54 1.62
C LEU A 78 -8.74 -25.96 0.34
N GLU A 79 -8.56 -27.20 -0.11
CA GLU A 79 -9.10 -27.70 -1.38
C GLU A 79 -8.71 -26.85 -2.61
N VAL A 80 -7.46 -26.33 -2.62
CA VAL A 80 -6.90 -25.52 -3.73
C VAL A 80 -6.02 -26.42 -4.62
N PRO A 81 -6.16 -26.38 -5.95
CA PRO A 81 -5.29 -27.13 -6.85
C PRO A 81 -3.80 -26.76 -6.66
N PRO A 82 -2.88 -27.75 -6.52
CA PRO A 82 -1.46 -27.48 -6.25
C PRO A 82 -0.79 -26.54 -7.27
N ALA A 83 -1.11 -26.67 -8.56
CA ALA A 83 -0.57 -25.80 -9.60
C ALA A 83 -1.01 -24.32 -9.43
N GLU A 84 -2.24 -24.11 -8.99
CA GLU A 84 -2.75 -22.75 -8.73
C GLU A 84 -2.12 -22.18 -7.44
N ALA A 85 -2.03 -22.98 -6.38
CA ALA A 85 -1.38 -22.56 -5.13
C ALA A 85 0.10 -22.24 -5.34
N TYR A 86 0.81 -23.05 -6.13
CA TYR A 86 2.20 -22.78 -6.53
C TYR A 86 2.31 -21.48 -7.32
N GLY A 87 1.40 -21.26 -8.29
CA GLY A 87 1.33 -20.01 -9.05
C GLY A 87 1.08 -18.78 -8.19
N VAL A 88 0.32 -18.91 -7.09
CA VAL A 88 0.14 -17.84 -6.09
C VAL A 88 1.40 -17.68 -5.24
N ALA A 89 1.96 -18.76 -4.71
CA ALA A 89 3.15 -18.73 -3.88
C ALA A 89 4.34 -18.06 -4.59
N THR A 90 4.58 -18.41 -5.87
CA THR A 90 5.69 -17.86 -6.68
C THR A 90 5.44 -16.44 -7.22
N PHE A 91 4.25 -15.90 -7.05
CA PHE A 91 3.91 -14.54 -7.50
C PHE A 91 4.46 -13.46 -6.56
N TYR A 92 4.52 -13.72 -5.26
CA TYR A 92 4.88 -12.75 -4.24
C TYR A 92 6.34 -12.86 -3.82
N HIS A 93 7.08 -11.76 -3.84
CA HIS A 93 8.52 -11.78 -3.61
C HIS A 93 8.96 -12.07 -2.16
N LEU A 94 8.07 -11.89 -1.17
CA LEU A 94 8.38 -12.22 0.23
C LEU A 94 8.32 -13.73 0.53
N PHE A 95 7.76 -14.55 -0.37
CA PHE A 95 7.79 -16.00 -0.20
C PHE A 95 9.04 -16.62 -0.82
N THR A 96 9.66 -17.55 -0.08
CA THR A 96 10.86 -18.28 -0.50
C THR A 96 10.48 -19.72 -0.82
N HIS A 97 11.00 -20.25 -1.93
CA HIS A 97 10.72 -21.60 -2.43
C HIS A 97 11.91 -22.56 -2.31
N GLU A 98 13.00 -22.09 -1.75
CA GLU A 98 14.21 -22.85 -1.48
C GLU A 98 14.45 -22.87 0.03
N PRO A 99 15.02 -23.97 0.57
CA PRO A 99 15.36 -24.02 1.98
C PRO A 99 16.22 -22.82 2.37
N PRO A 100 15.91 -22.16 3.50
CA PRO A 100 16.66 -20.98 3.92
C PRO A 100 18.10 -21.36 4.30
N GLU A 101 19.07 -20.54 3.87
CA GLU A 101 20.48 -20.69 4.25
C GLU A 101 20.73 -20.21 5.69
N ALA A 102 19.85 -19.37 6.23
CA ALA A 102 19.88 -18.81 7.57
C ALA A 102 18.47 -18.65 8.13
N ALA A 103 18.34 -18.60 9.47
CA ALA A 103 17.05 -18.39 10.14
C ALA A 103 16.45 -17.00 9.85
N ASP A 104 17.30 -16.00 9.65
CA ASP A 104 16.92 -14.63 9.36
C ASP A 104 17.37 -14.25 7.96
N VAL A 105 16.46 -13.66 7.16
CA VAL A 105 16.74 -13.11 5.83
C VAL A 105 16.63 -11.59 5.91
N VAL A 106 17.71 -10.90 5.56
CA VAL A 106 17.82 -9.44 5.65
C VAL A 106 17.53 -8.82 4.28
N HIS A 107 16.35 -8.23 4.13
CA HIS A 107 15.94 -7.51 2.93
C HIS A 107 16.33 -6.04 3.04
N VAL A 108 17.26 -5.57 2.21
CA VAL A 108 17.71 -4.18 2.19
C VAL A 108 17.01 -3.44 1.05
N CYS A 109 16.35 -2.35 1.35
CA CYS A 109 15.72 -1.49 0.34
C CYS A 109 16.77 -0.91 -0.61
N ASP A 110 16.66 -1.23 -1.90
CA ASP A 110 17.55 -0.76 -2.96
C ASP A 110 16.80 0.18 -3.92
N ASP A 111 15.93 1.03 -3.38
CA ASP A 111 15.12 1.92 -4.18
C ASP A 111 15.58 3.38 -4.09
N ILE A 112 14.96 4.25 -4.89
CA ILE A 112 15.39 5.62 -5.22
C ILE A 112 15.69 6.53 -4.00
N ALA A 113 15.03 6.30 -2.85
CA ALA A 113 15.29 7.02 -1.61
C ALA A 113 16.47 6.44 -0.79
N CYS A 114 16.62 5.11 -0.77
CA CYS A 114 17.63 4.44 0.05
C CYS A 114 19.00 4.31 -0.65
N ARG A 115 19.02 4.19 -1.98
CA ARG A 115 20.25 4.09 -2.78
C ARG A 115 21.22 5.25 -2.56
N PRO A 116 20.79 6.54 -2.65
CA PRO A 116 21.67 7.67 -2.39
C PRO A 116 22.19 7.74 -0.95
N LEU A 117 21.54 7.01 -0.03
CA LEU A 117 21.92 6.92 1.38
C LEU A 117 22.84 5.72 1.70
N GLY A 118 23.41 5.06 0.67
CA GLY A 118 24.40 4.00 0.84
C GLY A 118 23.83 2.58 0.98
N ALA A 119 22.61 2.33 0.53
CA ALA A 119 21.99 0.99 0.63
C ALA A 119 22.80 -0.12 -0.06
N VAL A 120 23.47 0.19 -1.17
CA VAL A 120 24.30 -0.77 -1.92
C VAL A 120 25.52 -1.19 -1.09
N ASP A 121 26.20 -0.23 -0.46
CA ASP A 121 27.34 -0.50 0.41
C ASP A 121 26.90 -1.26 1.66
N LEU A 122 25.75 -0.88 2.26
CA LEU A 122 25.17 -1.60 3.40
C LEU A 122 24.91 -3.07 3.07
N MET A 123 24.41 -3.40 1.88
CA MET A 123 24.22 -4.81 1.46
C MET A 123 25.55 -5.57 1.42
N ALA A 124 26.62 -4.94 0.92
CA ALA A 124 27.94 -5.56 0.88
C ALA A 124 28.50 -5.79 2.28
N ASP A 125 28.38 -4.79 3.16
CA ASP A 125 28.88 -4.84 4.53
C ASP A 125 28.14 -5.87 5.39
N LEU A 126 26.80 -5.96 5.24
CA LEU A 126 25.98 -6.98 5.92
C LEU A 126 26.35 -8.39 5.47
N ARG A 127 26.61 -8.61 4.16
CA ARG A 127 27.10 -9.91 3.68
C ARG A 127 28.47 -10.24 4.24
N ALA A 128 29.37 -9.25 4.30
CA ALA A 128 30.71 -9.42 4.90
C ALA A 128 30.63 -9.73 6.40
N ALA A 129 29.61 -9.22 7.11
CA ALA A 129 29.32 -9.54 8.50
C ALA A 129 28.64 -10.92 8.70
N GLY A 130 28.33 -11.65 7.62
CA GLY A 130 27.78 -13.02 7.66
C GLY A 130 26.26 -13.09 7.64
N HIS A 131 25.55 -12.00 7.37
CA HIS A 131 24.10 -12.02 7.20
C HIS A 131 23.69 -12.54 5.81
N HIS A 132 22.53 -13.23 5.73
CA HIS A 132 21.92 -13.60 4.47
C HIS A 132 21.11 -12.43 3.92
N VAL A 133 21.64 -11.72 2.88
CA VAL A 133 21.13 -10.43 2.40
C VAL A 133 20.51 -10.54 1.02
N ARG A 134 19.30 -10.03 0.87
CA ARG A 134 18.57 -9.86 -0.40
C ARG A 134 18.27 -8.38 -0.67
N PRO A 135 18.34 -7.92 -1.93
CA PRO A 135 17.78 -6.62 -2.27
C PRO A 135 16.26 -6.67 -2.15
N SER A 136 15.66 -5.52 -1.87
CA SER A 136 14.20 -5.37 -1.75
C SER A 136 13.74 -4.13 -2.51
N PRO A 137 12.55 -4.16 -3.14
CA PRO A 137 11.85 -2.94 -3.53
C PRO A 137 11.61 -2.03 -2.32
N CYS A 138 10.98 -0.88 -2.56
CA CYS A 138 10.71 0.10 -1.52
C CYS A 138 10.01 -0.50 -0.29
N LEU A 139 10.61 -0.30 0.89
CA LEU A 139 10.08 -0.74 2.18
C LEU A 139 9.21 0.34 2.88
N GLY A 140 8.86 1.44 2.17
CA GLY A 140 8.00 2.50 2.68
C GLY A 140 8.58 3.28 3.87
N GLN A 141 9.92 3.41 3.93
CA GLN A 141 10.66 4.13 4.98
C GLN A 141 11.54 5.24 4.36
N CYS A 142 11.05 5.88 3.30
CA CYS A 142 11.86 6.76 2.46
C CYS A 142 12.39 8.00 3.19
N GLU A 143 11.75 8.41 4.27
CA GLU A 143 12.20 9.50 5.15
C GLU A 143 13.31 9.08 6.12
N ARG A 144 13.58 7.79 6.27
CA ARG A 144 14.50 7.20 7.26
C ARG A 144 15.38 6.10 6.66
N GLY A 145 15.77 6.26 5.40
CA GLY A 145 16.68 5.33 4.73
C GLY A 145 18.11 5.35 5.32
N PRO A 146 18.92 4.32 5.03
CA PRO A 146 18.55 3.05 4.42
C PRO A 146 17.61 2.24 5.29
N ALA A 147 16.70 1.50 4.66
CA ALA A 147 15.69 0.69 5.35
C ALA A 147 15.92 -0.80 5.14
N VAL A 148 15.66 -1.58 6.18
CA VAL A 148 15.81 -3.03 6.20
C VAL A 148 14.57 -3.69 6.79
N LEU A 149 14.10 -4.75 6.14
CA LEU A 149 13.15 -5.72 6.68
C LEU A 149 13.91 -7.01 7.00
N VAL A 150 13.79 -7.52 8.21
CA VAL A 150 14.33 -8.83 8.59
C VAL A 150 13.17 -9.81 8.70
N GLN A 151 13.11 -10.78 7.78
CA GLN A 151 12.19 -11.90 7.88
C GLN A 151 12.80 -12.98 8.79
N ARG A 152 12.03 -13.47 9.76
CA ARG A 152 12.51 -14.38 10.81
C ARG A 152 11.75 -15.69 10.82
N THR A 153 12.49 -16.78 10.75
CA THR A 153 11.90 -18.11 10.94
C THR A 153 11.54 -18.32 12.41
N GLY A 154 10.27 -18.59 12.69
CA GLY A 154 9.77 -18.83 14.05
C GLY A 154 9.61 -17.57 14.90
N GLY A 155 9.79 -16.37 14.35
CA GLY A 155 9.67 -15.10 15.05
C GLY A 155 8.86 -14.06 14.29
N ASP A 156 8.72 -12.88 14.89
CA ASP A 156 8.12 -11.73 14.21
C ASP A 156 9.16 -11.02 13.34
N ASP A 157 8.73 -10.57 12.16
CA ASP A 157 9.55 -9.79 11.24
C ASP A 157 9.88 -8.41 11.84
N LEU A 158 11.03 -7.87 11.49
CA LEU A 158 11.53 -6.62 12.07
C LEU A 158 11.77 -5.56 11.00
N THR A 159 11.49 -4.29 11.34
CA THR A 159 11.87 -3.13 10.53
C THR A 159 13.04 -2.39 11.20
N VAL A 160 14.11 -2.15 10.43
CA VAL A 160 15.26 -1.34 10.84
C VAL A 160 15.37 -0.13 9.92
N THR A 161 15.40 1.06 10.50
CA THR A 161 15.47 2.35 9.79
C THR A 161 16.78 3.07 10.09
N SER A 162 17.25 3.92 9.19
CA SER A 162 18.59 4.53 9.26
C SER A 162 19.64 3.46 9.53
N ALA A 163 19.51 2.35 8.78
CA ALA A 163 20.17 1.08 9.07
C ALA A 163 21.67 1.15 8.77
N GLY A 164 22.46 0.65 9.70
CA GLY A 164 23.84 0.21 9.53
C GLY A 164 23.99 -1.23 9.99
N VAL A 165 25.17 -1.83 9.84
CA VAL A 165 25.43 -3.23 10.23
C VAL A 165 25.17 -3.45 11.72
N ALA A 166 25.57 -2.50 12.58
CA ALA A 166 25.40 -2.60 14.02
C ALA A 166 23.91 -2.58 14.42
N GLU A 167 23.13 -1.66 13.84
CA GLU A 167 21.70 -1.51 14.11
C GLU A 167 20.92 -2.77 13.69
N VAL A 168 21.24 -3.34 12.52
CA VAL A 168 20.63 -4.58 12.04
C VAL A 168 20.96 -5.76 12.96
N SER A 169 22.23 -5.93 13.32
CA SER A 169 22.67 -7.00 14.23
C SER A 169 22.00 -6.89 15.60
N VAL A 170 21.94 -5.67 16.17
CA VAL A 170 21.27 -5.42 17.46
C VAL A 170 19.77 -5.69 17.39
N ALA A 171 19.11 -5.31 16.30
CA ALA A 171 17.68 -5.58 16.10
C ALA A 171 17.40 -7.08 16.04
N ILE A 172 18.22 -7.85 15.32
CA ILE A 172 18.10 -9.32 15.24
C ILE A 172 18.31 -9.95 16.63
N ASP A 173 19.38 -9.58 17.33
CA ASP A 173 19.71 -10.14 18.66
C ASP A 173 18.62 -9.85 19.70
N ARG A 174 18.02 -8.67 19.67
CA ARG A 174 16.97 -8.25 20.60
C ARG A 174 15.57 -8.69 20.16
N GLY A 175 15.37 -9.04 18.91
CA GLY A 175 14.06 -9.31 18.33
C GLY A 175 13.13 -8.09 18.33
N THR A 176 13.68 -6.88 18.11
CA THR A 176 12.91 -5.63 18.19
C THR A 176 13.18 -4.72 17.00
N SER A 177 12.12 -4.18 16.43
CA SER A 177 12.21 -3.13 15.40
C SER A 177 12.76 -1.82 15.96
N THR A 178 13.48 -1.06 15.13
CA THR A 178 13.99 0.28 15.49
C THR A 178 13.07 1.40 15.02
N ALA A 179 11.98 1.06 14.33
CA ALA A 179 11.06 2.01 13.74
C ALA A 179 10.27 2.78 14.82
N SER A 180 10.35 4.11 14.79
CA SER A 180 9.50 5.02 15.55
C SER A 180 8.89 6.05 14.60
N VAL A 181 7.63 6.43 14.82
CA VAL A 181 7.01 7.51 14.04
C VAL A 181 7.60 8.84 14.47
N VAL A 182 8.14 9.59 13.52
CA VAL A 182 8.57 10.97 13.71
C VAL A 182 7.72 11.86 12.82
N LEU A 183 7.05 12.85 13.42
CA LEU A 183 6.23 13.82 12.71
C LEU A 183 6.92 15.20 12.76
N PRO A 184 7.43 15.75 11.63
CA PRO A 184 8.07 17.06 11.62
C PRO A 184 7.18 18.19 12.11
N GLN A 185 5.87 18.10 11.86
CA GLN A 185 4.87 19.08 12.28
C GLN A 185 4.27 18.80 13.66
N ALA A 186 4.84 17.90 14.47
CA ALA A 186 4.29 17.56 15.79
C ALA A 186 4.04 18.81 16.65
N GLY A 187 2.83 18.91 17.23
CA GLY A 187 2.41 20.04 18.06
C GLY A 187 1.90 21.26 17.30
N SER A 188 1.83 21.23 15.95
CA SER A 188 1.11 22.26 15.19
C SER A 188 -0.39 22.18 15.46
N THR A 189 -1.04 23.35 15.59
CA THR A 189 -2.49 23.49 15.80
C THR A 189 -3.30 23.31 14.51
N ASP A 190 -2.61 23.31 13.35
CA ASP A 190 -3.25 23.32 12.03
C ASP A 190 -3.42 21.90 11.46
N LEU A 191 -3.02 20.88 12.24
CA LEU A 191 -3.14 19.47 11.84
C LEU A 191 -4.56 18.96 12.08
N CYS A 192 -5.09 18.25 11.11
CA CYS A 192 -6.38 17.58 11.16
C CYS A 192 -6.20 16.06 11.30
N LEU A 193 -5.56 15.45 10.31
CA LEU A 193 -5.35 14.01 10.25
C LEU A 193 -4.19 13.55 11.14
N LEU A 194 -3.16 14.37 11.29
CA LEU A 194 -1.95 14.04 12.03
C LEU A 194 -1.97 14.57 13.47
N ALA A 195 -3.04 15.23 13.91
CA ALA A 195 -3.13 15.94 15.19
C ALA A 195 -2.87 15.04 16.42
N ARG A 196 -3.26 13.76 16.38
CA ARG A 196 -3.07 12.81 17.48
C ARG A 196 -1.73 12.08 17.46
N ILE A 197 -1.01 12.10 16.33
CA ILE A 197 0.26 11.36 16.17
C ILE A 197 1.34 12.00 17.06
N GLY A 198 1.90 11.17 17.96
CA GLY A 198 2.88 11.61 18.95
C GLY A 198 2.27 12.25 20.20
N VAL A 199 0.94 12.38 20.27
CA VAL A 199 0.17 12.85 21.44
C VAL A 199 -0.50 11.68 22.13
N VAL A 200 -1.15 10.80 21.35
CA VAL A 200 -1.91 9.64 21.83
C VAL A 200 -1.04 8.38 21.74
N ASP A 201 -1.11 7.51 22.74
CA ASP A 201 -0.51 6.18 22.68
C ASP A 201 -1.24 5.33 21.61
N PRO A 202 -0.60 4.97 20.50
CA PRO A 202 -1.23 4.24 19.40
C PRO A 202 -1.63 2.80 19.79
N THR A 203 -1.28 2.34 20.98
CA THR A 203 -1.65 1.01 21.48
C THR A 203 -2.79 1.03 22.48
N SER A 204 -3.22 2.23 22.92
CA SER A 204 -4.23 2.42 23.97
C SER A 204 -5.54 2.96 23.40
N LEU A 205 -6.59 2.14 23.45
CA LEU A 205 -7.95 2.59 23.13
C LEU A 205 -8.45 3.65 24.11
N ASP A 206 -8.13 3.51 25.41
CA ASP A 206 -8.57 4.47 26.44
C ASP A 206 -7.98 5.87 26.18
N ASP A 207 -6.71 5.91 25.75
CA ASP A 207 -6.05 7.18 25.42
C ASP A 207 -6.66 7.81 24.14
N TYR A 208 -6.95 6.98 23.13
CA TYR A 208 -7.67 7.42 21.93
C TYR A 208 -9.05 8.01 22.26
N LEU A 209 -9.83 7.35 23.14
CA LEU A 209 -11.14 7.84 23.61
C LEU A 209 -11.01 9.16 24.37
N ALA A 210 -10.00 9.29 25.25
CA ALA A 210 -9.74 10.52 26.01
C ALA A 210 -9.44 11.73 25.10
N HIS A 211 -8.92 11.47 23.89
CA HIS A 211 -8.63 12.47 22.87
C HIS A 211 -9.70 12.58 21.77
N GLY A 212 -10.94 12.21 22.09
CA GLY A 212 -12.10 12.41 21.22
C GLY A 212 -12.32 11.30 20.18
N GLY A 213 -11.67 10.17 20.33
CA GLY A 213 -11.90 9.00 19.48
C GLY A 213 -13.33 8.46 19.58
N TYR A 214 -13.80 7.85 18.52
CA TYR A 214 -15.14 7.29 18.30
C TYR A 214 -16.32 8.29 18.32
N ARG A 215 -16.06 9.58 18.50
CA ARG A 215 -17.10 10.63 18.41
C ARG A 215 -17.65 10.76 16.97
N ALA A 216 -16.79 10.56 15.97
CA ALA A 216 -17.22 10.59 14.58
C ALA A 216 -18.16 9.41 14.26
N LEU A 217 -17.87 8.23 14.81
CA LEU A 217 -18.77 7.07 14.70
C LEU A 217 -20.10 7.33 15.41
N GLU A 218 -20.10 7.88 16.63
CA GLU A 218 -21.33 8.24 17.34
C GLU A 218 -22.20 9.22 16.52
N ALA A 219 -21.58 10.25 15.94
CA ALA A 219 -22.26 11.21 15.08
C ALA A 219 -22.83 10.53 13.82
N ALA A 220 -22.06 9.66 13.18
CA ALA A 220 -22.49 8.92 11.98
C ALA A 220 -23.67 7.97 12.26
N LEU A 221 -23.64 7.24 13.38
CA LEU A 221 -24.75 6.36 13.80
C LEU A 221 -26.02 7.15 14.10
N ALA A 222 -25.89 8.32 14.74
CA ALA A 222 -27.02 9.21 15.00
C ALA A 222 -27.60 9.83 13.72
N MET A 223 -26.77 10.06 12.72
CA MET A 223 -27.15 10.63 11.42
C MET A 223 -27.89 9.61 10.53
N GLY A 224 -27.44 8.35 10.56
CA GLY A 224 -27.89 7.29 9.67
C GLY A 224 -27.14 7.28 8.32
N GLY A 225 -27.09 6.08 7.68
CA GLY A 225 -26.20 5.83 6.55
C GLY A 225 -26.37 6.76 5.36
N ASP A 226 -27.64 7.00 4.94
CA ASP A 226 -27.93 7.88 3.79
C ASP A 226 -27.39 9.30 4.03
N ARG A 227 -27.58 9.85 5.24
CA ARG A 227 -27.11 11.19 5.58
C ARG A 227 -25.58 11.25 5.68
N VAL A 228 -24.94 10.20 6.17
CA VAL A 228 -23.46 10.08 6.16
C VAL A 228 -22.93 10.17 4.72
N ILE A 229 -23.55 9.42 3.78
CA ILE A 229 -23.15 9.45 2.37
C ILE A 229 -23.36 10.85 1.76
N GLU A 230 -24.47 11.52 2.09
CA GLU A 230 -24.74 12.89 1.66
C GLU A 230 -23.67 13.88 2.17
N GLU A 231 -23.27 13.80 3.45
CA GLU A 231 -22.21 14.67 4.01
C GLU A 231 -20.85 14.40 3.35
N VAL A 232 -20.49 13.12 3.11
CA VAL A 232 -19.26 12.76 2.38
C VAL A 232 -19.32 13.26 0.94
N ALA A 233 -20.47 13.22 0.28
CA ALA A 233 -20.63 13.75 -1.07
C ALA A 233 -20.53 15.29 -1.08
N ALA A 234 -21.20 15.97 -0.11
CA ALA A 234 -21.18 17.41 0.04
C ALA A 234 -19.78 17.96 0.38
N SER A 235 -18.94 17.17 1.06
CA SER A 235 -17.55 17.54 1.38
C SER A 235 -16.64 17.64 0.16
N GLY A 236 -17.04 17.07 -0.99
CA GLY A 236 -16.18 16.99 -2.17
C GLY A 236 -14.96 16.07 -2.00
N LEU A 237 -14.92 15.24 -0.94
CA LEU A 237 -13.80 14.35 -0.68
C LEU A 237 -13.52 13.44 -1.88
N SER A 238 -12.34 13.62 -2.48
CA SER A 238 -11.79 12.79 -3.54
C SER A 238 -10.80 11.76 -2.99
N GLY A 239 -10.65 10.63 -3.69
CA GLY A 239 -9.69 9.58 -3.31
C GLY A 239 -8.25 10.08 -3.21
N ARG A 240 -7.55 9.72 -2.12
CA ARG A 240 -6.16 10.10 -1.82
C ARG A 240 -5.12 9.07 -2.27
N GLY A 241 -5.55 7.96 -2.86
CA GLY A 241 -4.68 6.91 -3.37
C GLY A 241 -4.20 7.09 -4.83
N GLY A 242 -4.36 8.29 -5.42
CA GLY A 242 -3.87 8.63 -6.76
C GLY A 242 -4.94 8.84 -7.82
N ALA A 243 -6.03 8.06 -7.84
CA ALA A 243 -7.08 8.15 -8.87
C ALA A 243 -8.06 9.32 -8.68
N ALA A 244 -8.10 9.96 -7.52
CA ALA A 244 -8.95 11.12 -7.18
C ALA A 244 -10.46 10.94 -7.48
N PHE A 245 -11.00 9.72 -7.42
CA PHE A 245 -12.42 9.47 -7.64
C PHE A 245 -13.27 9.98 -6.46
N PRO A 246 -14.43 10.64 -6.69
CA PRO A 246 -15.28 11.16 -5.62
C PRO A 246 -15.79 10.06 -4.68
N THR A 247 -15.48 10.18 -3.37
CA THR A 247 -15.75 9.14 -2.36
C THR A 247 -17.24 8.93 -2.14
N GLY A 248 -18.03 10.01 -2.00
CA GLY A 248 -19.47 9.92 -1.79
C GLY A 248 -20.22 9.25 -2.96
N VAL A 249 -19.80 9.52 -4.21
CA VAL A 249 -20.36 8.85 -5.40
C VAL A 249 -20.08 7.34 -5.37
N LYS A 250 -18.87 6.94 -4.96
CA LYS A 250 -18.52 5.52 -4.82
C LYS A 250 -19.36 4.84 -3.74
N TRP A 251 -19.53 5.46 -2.58
CA TRP A 251 -20.32 4.91 -1.48
C TRP A 251 -21.80 4.79 -1.84
N GLN A 252 -22.36 5.81 -2.47
CA GLN A 252 -23.74 5.78 -2.96
C GLN A 252 -23.97 4.61 -3.95
N ALA A 253 -23.06 4.45 -4.92
CA ALA A 253 -23.16 3.38 -5.91
C ALA A 253 -23.13 1.97 -5.28
N VAL A 254 -22.45 1.77 -4.14
CA VAL A 254 -22.49 0.52 -3.39
C VAL A 254 -23.73 0.40 -2.55
N ALA A 255 -24.15 1.48 -1.86
CA ALA A 255 -25.38 1.50 -1.05
C ALA A 255 -26.64 1.19 -1.88
N ASP A 256 -26.66 1.60 -3.14
CA ASP A 256 -27.77 1.34 -4.08
C ASP A 256 -27.92 -0.15 -4.48
N GLN A 257 -26.92 -1.00 -4.20
CA GLN A 257 -26.95 -2.43 -4.52
C GLN A 257 -27.76 -3.22 -3.48
N LEU A 258 -29.08 -3.10 -3.52
CA LEU A 258 -29.98 -3.72 -2.55
C LEU A 258 -30.00 -5.25 -2.67
N GLY A 259 -30.23 -5.93 -1.53
CA GLY A 259 -30.44 -7.38 -1.45
C GLY A 259 -29.17 -8.22 -1.69
N ARG A 260 -27.98 -7.61 -1.63
CA ARG A 260 -26.68 -8.29 -1.74
C ARG A 260 -25.78 -7.93 -0.55
N PRO A 261 -24.94 -8.85 -0.08
CA PRO A 261 -23.87 -8.50 0.85
C PRO A 261 -22.99 -7.38 0.27
N ARG A 262 -22.46 -6.51 1.11
CA ARG A 262 -21.57 -5.41 0.72
C ARG A 262 -20.31 -5.46 1.53
N HIS A 263 -19.22 -5.00 0.93
CA HIS A 263 -17.92 -4.97 1.59
C HIS A 263 -17.33 -3.55 1.61
N VAL A 264 -16.65 -3.22 2.71
CA VAL A 264 -15.68 -2.12 2.76
C VAL A 264 -14.29 -2.72 2.65
N VAL A 265 -13.45 -2.17 1.79
CA VAL A 265 -12.04 -2.54 1.70
C VAL A 265 -11.18 -1.31 1.91
N CYS A 266 -10.31 -1.38 2.92
CA CYS A 266 -9.21 -0.43 3.06
C CYS A 266 -8.02 -0.93 2.26
N ASN A 267 -7.62 -0.15 1.25
CA ASN A 267 -6.38 -0.37 0.52
C ASN A 267 -5.23 0.30 1.27
N ALA A 268 -4.49 -0.50 2.03
CA ALA A 268 -3.27 -0.13 2.75
C ALA A 268 -2.02 -0.78 2.13
N ASP A 269 -2.09 -1.12 0.81
CA ASP A 269 -0.95 -1.59 0.02
C ASP A 269 -0.16 -0.39 -0.50
N GLU A 270 0.55 0.29 0.40
CA GLU A 270 1.37 1.45 0.13
C GLU A 270 2.78 1.04 -0.31
N SER A 271 2.93 0.65 -1.58
CA SER A 271 4.16 0.03 -2.08
C SER A 271 4.90 0.86 -3.13
N GLU A 272 4.40 2.05 -3.48
CA GLU A 272 5.02 2.94 -4.46
C GLU A 272 6.26 3.63 -3.89
N PRO A 273 7.42 3.62 -4.60
CA PRO A 273 8.62 4.33 -4.17
C PRO A 273 8.39 5.81 -3.88
N GLY A 274 8.79 6.23 -2.69
CA GLY A 274 8.59 7.59 -2.18
C GLY A 274 7.36 7.76 -1.29
N THR A 275 6.42 6.79 -1.25
CA THR A 275 5.17 6.89 -0.49
C THR A 275 5.29 6.21 0.88
N PHE A 276 4.85 6.88 1.97
CA PHE A 276 4.86 6.37 3.34
C PHE A 276 3.85 7.07 4.27
N LYS A 277 2.88 7.80 3.71
CA LYS A 277 1.88 8.56 4.47
C LYS A 277 0.89 7.66 5.21
N ASP A 278 0.45 6.61 4.54
CA ASP A 278 -0.53 5.67 5.09
C ASP A 278 0.10 4.87 6.25
N ARG A 279 1.38 4.49 6.13
CA ARG A 279 2.14 3.89 7.21
C ARG A 279 2.18 4.78 8.45
N VAL A 280 2.51 6.06 8.29
CA VAL A 280 2.61 7.00 9.42
C VAL A 280 1.26 7.13 10.15
N VAL A 281 0.16 7.24 9.41
CA VAL A 281 -1.19 7.27 9.99
C VAL A 281 -1.48 5.96 10.73
N MET A 282 -1.28 4.82 10.10
CA MET A 282 -1.57 3.51 10.69
C MET A 282 -0.67 3.15 11.88
N GLU A 283 0.57 3.64 11.91
CA GLU A 283 1.47 3.46 13.05
C GLU A 283 1.19 4.46 14.18
N GLY A 284 0.86 5.70 13.85
CA GLY A 284 0.69 6.78 14.82
C GLY A 284 -0.70 6.91 15.41
N ASP A 285 -1.74 6.58 14.62
CA ASP A 285 -3.16 6.68 15.02
C ASP A 285 -4.00 5.55 14.39
N PRO A 286 -3.70 4.26 14.69
CA PRO A 286 -4.39 3.12 14.08
C PRO A 286 -5.88 3.09 14.37
N PHE A 287 -6.33 3.59 15.53
CA PHE A 287 -7.73 3.60 15.92
C PHE A 287 -8.57 4.51 15.02
N SER A 288 -8.02 5.60 14.51
CA SER A 288 -8.72 6.49 13.57
C SER A 288 -9.11 5.77 12.29
N LEU A 289 -8.25 4.89 11.78
CA LEU A 289 -8.56 4.09 10.61
C LEU A 289 -9.66 3.06 10.90
N ILE A 290 -9.63 2.41 12.08
CA ILE A 290 -10.68 1.46 12.48
C ILE A 290 -12.03 2.16 12.64
N GLU A 291 -12.06 3.34 13.28
CA GLU A 291 -13.26 4.17 13.39
C GLU A 291 -13.78 4.58 12.00
N ALA A 292 -12.92 5.07 11.13
CA ALA A 292 -13.29 5.52 9.78
C ALA A 292 -13.85 4.36 8.91
N MET A 293 -13.25 3.17 8.99
CA MET A 293 -13.78 1.98 8.32
C MET A 293 -15.14 1.58 8.88
N THR A 294 -15.36 1.74 10.18
CA THR A 294 -16.65 1.45 10.82
C THR A 294 -17.72 2.43 10.36
N VAL A 295 -17.40 3.73 10.29
CA VAL A 295 -18.29 4.75 9.70
C VAL A 295 -18.64 4.38 8.25
N ALA A 296 -17.65 4.04 7.43
CA ALA A 296 -17.89 3.64 6.04
C ALA A 296 -18.79 2.39 5.93
N GLY A 297 -18.53 1.38 6.77
CA GLY A 297 -19.30 0.13 6.80
C GLY A 297 -20.76 0.37 7.18
N THR A 298 -21.00 1.10 8.25
CA THR A 298 -22.36 1.43 8.71
C THR A 298 -23.10 2.30 7.70
N ALA A 299 -22.41 3.24 7.05
CA ALA A 299 -23.00 4.13 6.05
C ALA A 299 -23.53 3.39 4.82
N ILE A 300 -22.74 2.45 4.26
CA ILE A 300 -23.14 1.71 3.06
C ILE A 300 -23.93 0.42 3.37
N GLY A 301 -24.15 0.10 4.65
CA GLY A 301 -24.82 -1.13 5.08
C GLY A 301 -23.99 -2.40 4.80
N ALA A 302 -22.67 -2.32 4.95
CA ALA A 302 -21.78 -3.48 4.91
C ALA A 302 -21.68 -4.12 6.30
N GLU A 303 -21.59 -5.44 6.36
CA GLU A 303 -21.36 -6.18 7.61
C GLU A 303 -19.89 -6.56 7.80
N GLN A 304 -19.08 -6.48 6.73
CA GLN A 304 -17.69 -6.92 6.73
C GLN A 304 -16.77 -5.89 6.09
N GLY A 305 -15.76 -5.47 6.84
CA GLY A 305 -14.61 -4.71 6.39
C GLY A 305 -13.37 -5.61 6.19
N TRP A 306 -12.54 -5.27 5.21
CA TRP A 306 -11.26 -5.89 4.94
C TRP A 306 -10.18 -4.81 4.92
N LEU A 307 -9.20 -4.94 5.80
CA LEU A 307 -8.03 -4.07 5.81
C LEU A 307 -6.87 -4.85 5.18
N TYR A 308 -6.51 -4.50 3.95
CA TYR A 308 -5.42 -5.12 3.22
C TYR A 308 -4.15 -4.29 3.38
N ILE A 309 -3.16 -4.84 4.06
CA ILE A 309 -1.87 -4.21 4.35
C ILE A 309 -0.73 -4.97 3.68
N ARG A 310 0.28 -4.27 3.19
CA ARG A 310 1.49 -4.89 2.64
C ARG A 310 2.29 -5.65 3.71
N GLY A 311 2.93 -6.77 3.30
CA GLY A 311 3.67 -7.65 4.20
C GLY A 311 4.93 -7.01 4.81
N GLU A 312 5.46 -5.96 4.18
CA GLU A 312 6.68 -5.27 4.60
C GLU A 312 6.48 -4.30 5.78
N TYR A 313 5.25 -4.23 6.33
CA TYR A 313 4.91 -3.36 7.46
C TYR A 313 4.60 -4.15 8.75
N PRO A 314 5.57 -4.88 9.36
CA PRO A 314 5.28 -5.72 10.53
C PRO A 314 4.84 -4.90 11.76
N VAL A 315 5.43 -3.73 12.01
CA VAL A 315 5.06 -2.85 13.13
C VAL A 315 3.63 -2.34 12.97
N THR A 316 3.29 -1.87 11.77
CA THR A 316 1.94 -1.39 11.42
C THR A 316 0.91 -2.51 11.56
N THR A 317 1.23 -3.70 11.07
CA THR A 317 0.37 -4.89 11.17
C THR A 317 0.05 -5.23 12.62
N ALA A 318 1.05 -5.21 13.51
CA ALA A 318 0.85 -5.46 14.93
C ALA A 318 -0.05 -4.40 15.61
N ARG A 319 0.14 -3.11 15.27
CA ARG A 319 -0.69 -2.01 15.80
C ARG A 319 -2.13 -2.08 15.32
N LEU A 320 -2.36 -2.37 14.05
CA LEU A 320 -3.70 -2.55 13.50
C LEU A 320 -4.40 -3.78 14.09
N ALA A 321 -3.70 -4.91 14.26
CA ALA A 321 -4.26 -6.08 14.93
C ALA A 321 -4.70 -5.78 16.37
N ASN A 322 -3.86 -5.04 17.12
CA ASN A 322 -4.21 -4.56 18.46
C ASN A 322 -5.43 -3.64 18.44
N ALA A 323 -5.48 -2.66 17.54
CA ALA A 323 -6.59 -1.71 17.45
C ALA A 323 -7.92 -2.40 17.10
N ILE A 324 -7.91 -3.36 16.17
CA ILE A 324 -9.09 -4.17 15.82
C ILE A 324 -9.55 -5.00 17.03
N ALA A 325 -8.63 -5.66 17.73
CA ALA A 325 -8.95 -6.47 18.91
C ALA A 325 -9.53 -5.61 20.06
N ALA A 326 -8.93 -4.46 20.33
CA ALA A 326 -9.40 -3.52 21.35
C ALA A 326 -10.78 -2.93 20.99
N ALA A 327 -10.98 -2.51 19.74
CA ALA A 327 -12.27 -2.00 19.25
C ALA A 327 -13.38 -3.06 19.37
N ARG A 328 -13.07 -4.31 19.01
CA ARG A 328 -14.01 -5.44 19.14
C ARG A 328 -14.36 -5.71 20.60
N SER A 329 -13.36 -5.71 21.50
CA SER A 329 -13.57 -5.93 22.94
C SER A 329 -14.40 -4.81 23.59
N ALA A 330 -14.31 -3.58 23.08
CA ALA A 330 -15.07 -2.43 23.57
C ALA A 330 -16.46 -2.26 22.90
N GLY A 331 -16.82 -3.15 21.96
CA GLY A 331 -18.12 -3.12 21.26
C GLY A 331 -18.21 -2.09 20.13
N PHE A 332 -17.09 -1.55 19.64
CA PHE A 332 -17.07 -0.70 18.44
C PHE A 332 -17.00 -1.52 17.15
N LEU A 333 -16.80 -2.84 17.24
CA LEU A 333 -16.87 -3.82 16.15
C LEU A 333 -17.65 -5.05 16.64
N GLY A 334 -18.26 -5.80 15.73
CA GLY A 334 -18.97 -7.05 15.99
C GLY A 334 -20.45 -6.99 15.62
N ASP A 335 -21.26 -7.75 16.34
CA ASP A 335 -22.70 -7.96 16.00
C ASP A 335 -23.58 -6.75 16.36
N ASP A 336 -23.13 -5.85 17.23
CA ASP A 336 -23.87 -4.65 17.67
C ASP A 336 -22.90 -3.49 17.94
N VAL A 337 -22.58 -2.75 16.88
CA VAL A 337 -21.64 -1.61 16.93
C VAL A 337 -22.18 -0.53 17.84
N ALA A 338 -21.49 -0.26 18.94
CA ALA A 338 -21.82 0.78 19.94
C ALA A 338 -23.30 0.75 20.42
N GLY A 339 -23.94 -0.42 20.43
CA GLY A 339 -25.36 -0.55 20.85
C GLY A 339 -26.37 -0.06 19.83
N SER A 340 -25.99 0.14 18.59
CA SER A 340 -26.85 0.68 17.52
C SER A 340 -27.75 -0.36 16.83
N GLY A 341 -27.54 -1.64 17.09
CA GLY A 341 -28.18 -2.74 16.36
C GLY A 341 -27.58 -3.00 14.97
N VAL A 342 -26.51 -2.30 14.59
CA VAL A 342 -25.81 -2.50 13.33
C VAL A 342 -24.63 -3.45 13.54
N ARG A 343 -24.48 -4.42 12.66
CA ARG A 343 -23.35 -5.34 12.62
C ARG A 343 -22.26 -4.82 11.70
N PHE A 344 -21.02 -4.79 12.16
CA PHE A 344 -19.84 -4.56 11.33
C PHE A 344 -18.59 -5.09 12.01
N ASP A 345 -17.77 -5.85 11.29
CA ASP A 345 -16.48 -6.32 11.78
C ASP A 345 -15.38 -6.16 10.73
N ILE A 346 -14.12 -6.09 11.16
CA ILE A 346 -12.95 -5.87 10.30
C ILE A 346 -12.03 -7.09 10.34
N ARG A 347 -11.65 -7.58 9.16
CA ARG A 347 -10.62 -8.59 8.98
C ARG A 347 -9.35 -7.97 8.42
N LEU A 348 -8.23 -8.18 9.12
CA LEU A 348 -6.91 -7.83 8.64
C LEU A 348 -6.43 -8.88 7.63
N ARG A 349 -5.89 -8.41 6.50
CA ARG A 349 -5.31 -9.24 5.46
C ARG A 349 -3.93 -8.71 5.10
N ILE A 350 -2.91 -9.57 5.23
CA ILE A 350 -1.51 -9.21 4.96
C ILE A 350 -1.17 -9.65 3.54
N GLY A 351 -0.67 -8.72 2.73
CA GLY A 351 -0.05 -8.98 1.44
C GLY A 351 1.33 -9.63 1.60
N ALA A 352 1.99 -9.95 0.49
CA ALA A 352 3.27 -10.63 0.55
C ALA A 352 4.32 -10.03 -0.40
N GLY A 353 4.28 -8.71 -0.59
CA GLY A 353 5.22 -8.00 -1.45
C GLY A 353 4.88 -8.08 -2.94
N ALA A 354 3.95 -7.22 -3.36
CA ALA A 354 3.62 -7.01 -4.77
C ALA A 354 2.86 -5.68 -4.92
N TYR A 355 3.51 -4.64 -5.46
CA TYR A 355 2.93 -3.32 -5.70
C TYR A 355 1.62 -3.37 -6.51
N ILE A 356 1.52 -4.31 -7.46
CA ILE A 356 0.31 -4.46 -8.26
C ILE A 356 -0.95 -4.71 -7.41
N CYS A 357 -0.81 -5.26 -6.20
CA CYS A 357 -1.93 -5.48 -5.28
C CYS A 357 -2.52 -4.17 -4.72
N GLY A 358 -1.88 -3.01 -4.95
CA GLY A 358 -2.49 -1.68 -4.77
C GLY A 358 -3.57 -1.35 -5.82
N GLU A 359 -3.61 -2.04 -6.96
CA GLU A 359 -4.73 -1.95 -7.90
C GLU A 359 -5.96 -2.68 -7.30
N GLU A 360 -7.11 -2.00 -7.32
CA GLU A 360 -8.30 -2.45 -6.57
C GLU A 360 -8.75 -3.89 -6.87
N THR A 361 -8.67 -4.33 -8.12
CA THR A 361 -9.14 -5.68 -8.50
C THR A 361 -8.04 -6.75 -8.32
N ALA A 362 -6.77 -6.38 -8.42
CA ALA A 362 -5.64 -7.22 -8.05
C ALA A 362 -5.62 -7.49 -6.54
N LEU A 363 -5.94 -6.47 -5.73
CA LEU A 363 -6.13 -6.59 -4.29
C LEU A 363 -7.25 -7.59 -3.96
N PHE A 364 -8.39 -7.53 -4.66
CA PHE A 364 -9.46 -8.52 -4.47
C PHE A 364 -8.99 -9.93 -4.80
N ASN A 365 -8.29 -10.12 -5.93
CA ASN A 365 -7.72 -11.41 -6.27
C ASN A 365 -6.77 -11.93 -5.19
N SER A 366 -5.93 -11.06 -4.62
CA SER A 366 -5.04 -11.41 -3.51
C SER A 366 -5.81 -11.87 -2.26
N ILE A 367 -6.85 -11.13 -1.83
CA ILE A 367 -7.70 -11.53 -0.71
C ILE A 367 -8.40 -12.87 -0.99
N GLU A 368 -8.87 -13.08 -2.22
CA GLU A 368 -9.58 -14.29 -2.64
C GLU A 368 -8.66 -15.51 -2.82
N GLY A 369 -7.32 -15.35 -2.70
CA GLY A 369 -6.33 -16.41 -2.81
C GLY A 369 -5.95 -16.75 -4.26
N TYR A 370 -6.01 -15.78 -5.13
CA TYR A 370 -5.49 -15.81 -6.50
C TYR A 370 -4.20 -15.00 -6.62
N ARG A 371 -3.54 -15.06 -7.77
CA ARG A 371 -2.46 -14.13 -8.11
C ARG A 371 -3.01 -12.71 -8.14
N GLY A 372 -2.21 -11.74 -7.71
CA GLY A 372 -2.55 -10.32 -7.71
C GLY A 372 -2.62 -9.73 -9.13
N GLU A 373 -3.48 -10.26 -9.97
CA GLU A 373 -3.67 -9.82 -11.35
C GLU A 373 -4.95 -8.96 -11.47
N PRO A 374 -4.90 -7.82 -12.17
CA PRO A 374 -6.08 -6.98 -12.38
C PRO A 374 -7.19 -7.70 -13.17
N ARG A 375 -8.44 -7.36 -12.85
CA ARG A 375 -9.63 -7.79 -13.60
C ARG A 375 -9.98 -6.75 -14.66
N ASN A 376 -10.59 -7.20 -15.76
CA ASN A 376 -11.15 -6.27 -16.74
C ASN A 376 -12.35 -5.51 -16.16
N LYS A 377 -12.45 -4.23 -16.47
CA LYS A 377 -13.59 -3.35 -16.13
C LYS A 377 -14.28 -2.90 -17.41
N PRO A 378 -15.61 -2.89 -17.52
CA PRO A 378 -16.61 -3.36 -16.58
C PRO A 378 -16.65 -4.89 -16.44
N PRO A 379 -17.27 -5.46 -15.34
CA PRO A 379 -17.98 -4.74 -14.28
C PRO A 379 -17.06 -4.01 -13.30
N PHE A 380 -17.59 -2.95 -12.67
CA PHE A 380 -16.84 -2.15 -11.68
C PHE A 380 -16.99 -2.72 -10.26
N PRO A 381 -16.02 -2.47 -9.35
CA PRO A 381 -16.06 -2.94 -7.96
C PRO A 381 -17.34 -2.60 -7.19
N THR A 382 -17.95 -1.46 -7.48
CA THR A 382 -19.20 -1.04 -6.85
C THR A 382 -20.39 -1.98 -7.12
N THR A 383 -20.27 -2.83 -8.14
CA THR A 383 -21.29 -3.86 -8.48
C THR A 383 -20.75 -5.27 -8.36
N HIS A 384 -19.48 -5.52 -8.70
CA HIS A 384 -18.83 -6.83 -8.70
C HIS A 384 -17.39 -6.69 -8.22
N GLY A 385 -17.21 -6.50 -6.93
CA GLY A 385 -15.92 -6.35 -6.27
C GLY A 385 -15.41 -7.63 -5.62
N LEU A 386 -15.08 -7.54 -4.32
CA LEU A 386 -14.59 -8.66 -3.53
C LEU A 386 -15.63 -9.79 -3.44
N PHE A 387 -15.22 -11.01 -3.71
CA PHE A 387 -16.06 -12.20 -3.82
C PHE A 387 -17.23 -12.08 -4.82
N GLY A 388 -17.09 -11.15 -5.79
CA GLY A 388 -18.16 -10.84 -6.74
C GLY A 388 -19.26 -9.95 -6.17
N GLU A 389 -19.12 -9.46 -4.93
CA GLU A 389 -20.13 -8.64 -4.24
C GLU A 389 -19.79 -7.14 -4.33
N PRO A 390 -20.80 -6.25 -4.22
CA PRO A 390 -20.59 -4.80 -4.21
C PRO A 390 -19.59 -4.37 -3.16
N THR A 391 -18.56 -3.61 -3.56
CA THR A 391 -17.44 -3.27 -2.69
C THR A 391 -17.06 -1.79 -2.81
N ALA A 392 -17.03 -1.10 -1.67
CA ALA A 392 -16.42 0.22 -1.53
C ALA A 392 -14.95 0.05 -1.12
N ILE A 393 -14.03 0.33 -2.04
CA ILE A 393 -12.59 0.31 -1.74
C ILE A 393 -12.05 1.74 -1.66
N ASN A 394 -11.35 2.06 -0.57
CA ASN A 394 -10.74 3.36 -0.34
C ASN A 394 -9.32 3.21 0.25
N ASN A 395 -8.45 4.15 -0.07
CA ASN A 395 -7.13 4.30 0.54
C ASN A 395 -7.26 4.76 2.00
N VAL A 396 -6.22 4.52 2.82
CA VAL A 396 -6.15 4.91 4.26
C VAL A 396 -6.44 6.39 4.47
N GLU A 397 -5.67 7.29 3.81
CA GLU A 397 -5.87 8.73 3.93
C GLU A 397 -7.29 9.16 3.53
N THR A 398 -7.87 8.53 2.52
CA THR A 398 -9.27 8.80 2.14
C THR A 398 -10.24 8.46 3.26
N LEU A 399 -10.06 7.33 3.92
CA LEU A 399 -10.94 6.89 5.00
C LEU A 399 -10.84 7.80 6.22
N VAL A 400 -9.63 8.10 6.69
CA VAL A 400 -9.46 8.94 7.90
C VAL A 400 -9.96 10.38 7.71
N ASN A 401 -10.00 10.89 6.46
CA ASN A 401 -10.64 12.16 6.14
C ASN A 401 -12.17 12.19 6.39
N VAL A 402 -12.80 11.01 6.52
CA VAL A 402 -14.24 10.95 6.83
C VAL A 402 -14.53 11.42 8.28
N LEU A 403 -13.57 11.22 9.21
CA LEU A 403 -13.78 11.55 10.61
C LEU A 403 -14.05 13.06 10.85
N PRO A 404 -13.20 13.99 10.37
CA PRO A 404 -13.51 15.43 10.48
C PRO A 404 -14.80 15.82 9.75
N ILE A 405 -15.13 15.16 8.62
CA ILE A 405 -16.40 15.42 7.93
C ILE A 405 -17.60 15.04 8.81
N MET A 406 -17.53 13.96 9.57
CA MET A 406 -18.60 13.57 10.49
C MET A 406 -18.73 14.49 11.70
N LEU A 407 -17.62 15.09 12.16
CA LEU A 407 -17.59 15.96 13.32
C LEU A 407 -18.03 17.40 12.98
N ASP A 408 -17.57 17.93 11.86
CA ASP A 408 -17.70 19.35 11.52
C ASP A 408 -18.66 19.60 10.35
N GLY A 409 -19.05 18.53 9.63
CA GLY A 409 -19.92 18.56 8.45
C GLY A 409 -19.18 18.78 7.13
N GLY A 410 -19.80 18.34 6.03
CA GLY A 410 -19.24 18.46 4.68
C GLY A 410 -18.94 19.90 4.26
N ALA A 411 -19.79 20.86 4.67
CA ALA A 411 -19.61 22.28 4.36
C ALA A 411 -18.36 22.89 5.03
N ALA A 412 -18.04 22.49 6.26
CA ALA A 412 -16.81 22.93 6.94
C ALA A 412 -15.56 22.36 6.25
N TYR A 413 -15.64 21.09 5.81
CA TYR A 413 -14.55 20.46 5.09
C TYR A 413 -14.27 21.12 3.71
N THR A 414 -15.31 21.56 2.98
CA THR A 414 -15.14 22.28 1.70
C THR A 414 -14.59 23.69 1.87
N ALA A 415 -14.61 24.25 3.07
CA ALA A 415 -13.97 25.54 3.35
C ALA A 415 -12.44 25.46 3.42
N LEU A 416 -11.88 24.23 3.54
CA LEU A 416 -10.45 23.96 3.51
C LEU A 416 -10.01 23.63 2.07
N GLY A 417 -8.85 24.15 1.66
CA GLY A 417 -8.30 23.91 0.32
C GLY A 417 -8.85 24.87 -0.73
N THR A 418 -9.18 24.35 -1.91
CA THR A 418 -9.71 25.13 -3.04
C THR A 418 -11.13 24.68 -3.39
N GLU A 419 -11.82 25.45 -4.24
CA GLU A 419 -13.19 25.14 -4.69
C GLU A 419 -13.30 23.74 -5.33
N ARG A 420 -12.24 23.27 -6.01
CA ARG A 420 -12.22 22.00 -6.75
C ARG A 420 -11.39 20.91 -6.08
N SER A 421 -10.55 21.27 -5.12
CA SER A 421 -9.70 20.36 -4.33
C SER A 421 -9.91 20.65 -2.86
N SER A 422 -10.91 20.01 -2.23
CA SER A 422 -11.33 20.28 -0.85
C SER A 422 -10.48 19.54 0.17
N GLY A 423 -10.34 20.14 1.36
CA GLY A 423 -9.72 19.53 2.53
C GLY A 423 -8.22 19.63 2.56
N THR A 424 -7.61 18.79 3.40
CA THR A 424 -6.17 18.65 3.52
C THR A 424 -5.64 17.47 2.72
N ARG A 425 -4.31 17.44 2.52
CA ARG A 425 -3.59 16.36 1.91
C ARG A 425 -2.29 16.08 2.65
N LEU A 426 -1.93 14.80 2.70
CA LEU A 426 -0.65 14.35 3.21
C LEU A 426 0.40 14.28 2.09
N PHE A 427 1.54 14.93 2.32
CA PHE A 427 2.68 14.93 1.41
C PHE A 427 3.84 14.14 2.01
N CYS A 428 4.35 13.15 1.24
CA CYS A 428 5.54 12.39 1.57
C CYS A 428 6.78 13.15 1.06
N VAL A 429 7.46 13.87 1.95
CA VAL A 429 8.64 14.67 1.57
C VAL A 429 9.92 13.91 1.88
N SER A 430 10.78 13.74 0.89
CA SER A 430 12.05 13.01 1.02
C SER A 430 13.11 13.48 0.01
N GLY A 431 14.26 12.83 -0.02
CA GLY A 431 15.39 13.24 -0.84
C GLY A 431 16.21 14.36 -0.18
N ARG A 432 16.63 15.37 -0.94
CA ARG A 432 17.53 16.45 -0.50
C ARG A 432 16.82 17.56 0.28
N VAL A 433 16.14 17.22 1.36
CA VAL A 433 15.46 18.16 2.27
C VAL A 433 15.99 18.03 3.68
N ASN A 434 15.93 19.12 4.48
CA ASN A 434 16.47 19.15 5.84
C ASN A 434 15.66 18.33 6.84
N ALA A 435 14.32 18.23 6.66
CA ALA A 435 13.43 17.51 7.54
C ALA A 435 12.51 16.58 6.73
N PRO A 436 13.03 15.42 6.22
CA PRO A 436 12.18 14.48 5.51
C PRO A 436 11.09 13.92 6.45
N GLY A 437 9.87 13.72 5.92
CA GLY A 437 8.74 13.25 6.71
C GLY A 437 7.40 13.48 6.03
N ILE A 438 6.31 13.30 6.80
CA ILE A 438 4.96 13.58 6.35
C ILE A 438 4.57 14.98 6.76
N TYR A 439 3.96 15.68 5.81
CA TYR A 439 3.44 17.04 5.97
C TYR A 439 1.97 17.08 5.60
N GLU A 440 1.14 17.62 6.49
CA GLU A 440 -0.26 17.89 6.24
C GLU A 440 -0.46 19.36 5.88
N HIS A 441 -1.04 19.61 4.71
CA HIS A 441 -1.39 20.95 4.26
C HIS A 441 -2.74 20.95 3.55
N GLU A 442 -3.42 22.09 3.57
CA GLU A 442 -4.55 22.31 2.68
C GLU A 442 -4.11 22.24 1.21
N PHE A 443 -5.02 21.82 0.34
CA PHE A 443 -4.79 21.93 -1.09
C PHE A 443 -4.54 23.38 -1.49
N GLY A 444 -3.64 23.59 -2.47
CA GLY A 444 -3.27 24.93 -2.94
C GLY A 444 -1.93 25.43 -2.41
N ILE A 445 -1.31 24.74 -1.44
CA ILE A 445 0.09 24.99 -1.13
C ILE A 445 0.94 24.78 -2.38
N THR A 446 1.97 25.61 -2.59
CA THR A 446 2.87 25.43 -3.75
C THR A 446 3.87 24.30 -3.51
N LEU A 447 4.42 23.76 -4.59
CA LEU A 447 5.49 22.75 -4.51
C LEU A 447 6.67 23.26 -3.70
N GLY A 448 7.10 24.51 -3.91
CA GLY A 448 8.14 25.18 -3.12
C GLY A 448 7.74 25.34 -1.66
N GLY A 449 6.46 25.67 -1.37
CA GLY A 449 5.95 25.80 0.00
C GLY A 449 6.03 24.51 0.79
N VAL A 450 5.79 23.34 0.15
CA VAL A 450 5.97 22.03 0.80
C VAL A 450 7.45 21.76 1.09
N ILE A 451 8.35 22.11 0.17
CA ILE A 451 9.81 21.97 0.37
C ILE A 451 10.29 22.90 1.49
N GLU A 452 9.79 24.13 1.54
CA GLU A 452 10.09 25.10 2.62
C GLU A 452 9.61 24.60 3.98
N ALA A 453 8.40 24.01 4.04
CA ALA A 453 7.89 23.39 5.27
C ALA A 453 8.78 22.24 5.75
N ALA A 454 9.45 21.53 4.84
CA ALA A 454 10.47 20.51 5.15
C ALA A 454 11.86 21.10 5.49
N GLY A 455 11.94 22.38 5.83
CA GLY A 455 13.16 23.08 6.20
C GLY A 455 14.02 23.48 5.02
N GLY A 456 13.50 23.46 3.80
CA GLY A 456 14.22 23.74 2.57
C GLY A 456 15.16 22.60 2.15
N VAL A 457 15.98 22.89 1.14
CA VAL A 457 16.93 21.93 0.56
C VAL A 457 18.18 21.79 1.45
N THR A 458 18.73 20.59 1.54
CA THR A 458 19.91 20.28 2.35
C THR A 458 21.15 21.06 1.87
N ASP A 459 21.92 21.62 2.83
CA ASP A 459 23.25 22.23 2.61
C ASP A 459 23.31 23.30 1.51
N GLY A 460 22.21 24.01 1.23
CA GLY A 460 22.15 25.02 0.18
C GLY A 460 22.27 24.46 -1.24
N THR A 461 22.05 23.15 -1.40
CA THR A 461 21.96 22.49 -2.70
C THR A 461 20.85 23.13 -3.54
N GLU A 462 21.12 23.43 -4.81
CA GLU A 462 20.10 23.88 -5.73
C GLU A 462 19.23 22.68 -6.16
N VAL A 463 17.91 22.90 -6.23
CA VAL A 463 16.97 21.89 -6.73
C VAL A 463 17.26 21.65 -8.21
N ARG A 464 17.63 20.42 -8.56
CA ARG A 464 17.76 19.98 -9.95
C ARG A 464 16.41 19.53 -10.52
N SER A 465 15.68 18.74 -9.75
CA SER A 465 14.33 18.27 -10.10
C SER A 465 13.61 17.75 -8.85
N VAL A 466 12.30 17.64 -8.97
CA VAL A 466 11.44 17.03 -7.95
C VAL A 466 10.63 15.92 -8.60
N LEU A 467 10.63 14.72 -8.05
CA LEU A 467 9.69 13.66 -8.43
C LEU A 467 8.37 13.92 -7.68
N LEU A 468 7.34 14.29 -8.43
CA LEU A 468 6.00 14.56 -7.91
C LEU A 468 5.08 13.37 -8.18
N GLY A 469 4.42 12.87 -7.13
CA GLY A 469 3.40 11.82 -7.24
C GLY A 469 3.92 10.39 -7.15
N GLY A 470 5.22 10.19 -6.87
CA GLY A 470 5.84 8.87 -6.73
C GLY A 470 6.42 8.32 -8.04
N ALA A 471 6.80 7.04 -8.05
CA ALA A 471 7.38 6.38 -9.22
C ALA A 471 6.45 6.40 -10.44
N ALA A 472 5.12 6.37 -10.23
CA ALA A 472 4.10 6.50 -11.26
C ALA A 472 3.82 7.97 -11.66
N GLY A 473 4.49 8.93 -11.02
CA GLY A 473 4.37 10.36 -11.27
C GLY A 473 5.33 10.87 -12.34
N SER A 474 5.81 12.11 -12.15
CA SER A 474 6.66 12.78 -13.12
C SER A 474 7.72 13.65 -12.44
N PHE A 475 8.88 13.80 -13.07
CA PHE A 475 9.85 14.81 -12.67
C PHE A 475 9.39 16.21 -13.06
N VAL A 476 9.65 17.18 -12.19
CA VAL A 476 9.31 18.59 -12.33
C VAL A 476 10.60 19.41 -12.16
N GLY A 477 10.82 20.39 -13.03
CA GLY A 477 11.98 21.29 -12.95
C GLY A 477 11.84 22.36 -11.88
N PRO A 478 12.96 23.05 -11.53
CA PRO A 478 12.97 24.12 -10.52
C PRO A 478 12.16 25.36 -10.94
N ASP A 479 11.85 25.50 -12.23
CA ASP A 479 10.99 26.55 -12.78
C ASP A 479 9.50 26.41 -12.43
N ARG A 480 9.11 25.29 -11.80
CA ARG A 480 7.74 24.95 -11.41
C ARG A 480 7.52 24.89 -9.89
N LEU A 481 8.41 25.45 -9.07
CA LEU A 481 8.27 25.43 -7.61
C LEU A 481 7.08 26.29 -7.11
N ASP A 482 6.59 27.22 -7.92
CA ASP A 482 5.39 28.02 -7.67
C ASP A 482 4.06 27.30 -8.02
N LEU A 483 4.12 26.07 -8.59
CA LEU A 483 2.94 25.29 -8.96
C LEU A 483 2.08 24.98 -7.72
N PRO A 484 0.79 25.41 -7.71
CA PRO A 484 -0.12 25.02 -6.64
C PRO A 484 -0.41 23.51 -6.70
N LEU A 485 -0.31 22.85 -5.57
CA LEU A 485 -0.57 21.42 -5.45
C LEU A 485 -2.08 21.18 -5.25
N THR A 486 -2.83 21.31 -6.35
CA THR A 486 -4.26 20.97 -6.46
C THR A 486 -4.45 19.89 -7.52
N LEU A 487 -5.63 19.28 -7.58
CA LEU A 487 -5.96 18.28 -8.60
C LEU A 487 -6.12 18.93 -9.98
N GLU A 488 -6.63 20.15 -10.02
CA GLU A 488 -6.82 20.93 -11.23
C GLU A 488 -5.52 21.50 -11.78
N ASP A 489 -4.73 22.22 -10.99
CA ASP A 489 -3.51 22.89 -11.46
C ASP A 489 -2.45 21.86 -11.91
N THR A 490 -2.30 20.77 -11.16
CA THR A 490 -1.37 19.70 -11.59
C THR A 490 -1.83 19.03 -12.87
N ARG A 491 -3.14 18.82 -13.07
CA ARG A 491 -3.67 18.26 -14.33
C ARG A 491 -3.47 19.23 -15.51
N GLU A 492 -3.71 20.52 -15.31
CA GLU A 492 -3.48 21.55 -16.33
C GLU A 492 -2.00 21.65 -16.70
N ALA A 493 -1.10 21.41 -15.76
CA ALA A 493 0.34 21.32 -15.99
C ALA A 493 0.80 19.99 -16.63
N GLY A 494 -0.13 19.06 -16.93
CA GLY A 494 0.19 17.72 -17.46
C GLY A 494 0.79 16.77 -16.43
N LEU A 495 0.61 17.06 -15.15
CA LEU A 495 1.16 16.32 -14.01
C LEU A 495 0.06 15.63 -13.20
N SER A 496 0.45 14.85 -12.20
CA SER A 496 -0.45 14.24 -11.23
C SER A 496 0.15 14.36 -9.82
N LEU A 497 -0.69 14.66 -8.84
CA LEU A 497 -0.29 14.57 -7.42
C LEU A 497 -0.02 13.12 -6.99
N GLY A 498 -0.54 12.13 -7.72
CA GLY A 498 -0.37 10.72 -7.40
C GLY A 498 -0.69 10.40 -5.94
N SER A 499 0.24 9.75 -5.28
CA SER A 499 0.18 9.40 -3.85
C SER A 499 0.64 10.52 -2.89
N GLY A 500 0.96 11.72 -3.39
CA GLY A 500 1.41 12.86 -2.57
C GLY A 500 2.91 12.90 -2.31
N VAL A 501 3.72 12.20 -3.12
CA VAL A 501 5.19 12.24 -3.01
C VAL A 501 5.75 13.56 -3.53
N VAL A 502 6.69 14.11 -2.77
CA VAL A 502 7.56 15.22 -3.14
C VAL A 502 8.99 14.79 -2.81
N MET A 503 9.71 14.24 -3.78
CA MET A 503 11.09 13.78 -3.59
C MET A 503 12.05 14.71 -4.33
N VAL A 504 12.92 15.37 -3.59
CA VAL A 504 13.82 16.41 -4.09
C VAL A 504 15.18 15.81 -4.47
N PHE A 505 15.67 16.18 -5.66
CA PHE A 505 16.99 15.80 -6.19
C PHE A 505 17.88 17.03 -6.42
N GLY A 506 19.16 16.90 -6.08
CA GLY A 506 20.21 17.89 -6.33
C GLY A 506 21.04 17.56 -7.56
N HIS A 507 22.03 18.43 -7.86
CA HIS A 507 22.91 18.25 -9.01
C HIS A 507 23.93 17.09 -8.82
N GLU A 508 24.16 16.68 -7.60
CA GLU A 508 25.04 15.55 -7.23
C GLU A 508 24.37 14.18 -7.39
N ASP A 509 23.04 14.13 -7.57
CA ASP A 509 22.32 12.87 -7.70
C ASP A 509 22.47 12.27 -9.11
N ASP A 510 22.73 10.96 -9.18
CA ASP A 510 22.78 10.20 -10.43
C ASP A 510 21.36 9.97 -10.96
N MET A 511 20.88 10.92 -11.77
CA MET A 511 19.52 10.86 -12.33
C MET A 511 19.33 9.71 -13.30
N VAL A 512 20.39 9.30 -14.01
CA VAL A 512 20.30 8.14 -14.94
C VAL A 512 20.08 6.85 -14.15
N ASP A 513 20.80 6.65 -13.04
CA ASP A 513 20.58 5.49 -12.16
C ASP A 513 19.21 5.57 -11.47
N THR A 514 18.79 6.76 -11.02
CA THR A 514 17.48 6.99 -10.42
C THR A 514 16.33 6.61 -11.38
N VAL A 515 16.36 7.11 -12.62
CA VAL A 515 15.32 6.83 -13.62
C VAL A 515 15.36 5.35 -14.05
N ARG A 516 16.58 4.78 -14.20
CA ARG A 516 16.74 3.34 -14.45
C ARG A 516 16.13 2.50 -13.33
N ARG A 517 16.34 2.88 -12.07
CA ARG A 517 15.76 2.16 -10.92
C ARG A 517 14.24 2.22 -10.90
N ILE A 518 13.65 3.36 -11.29
CA ILE A 518 12.19 3.47 -11.47
C ILE A 518 11.70 2.52 -12.58
N ALA A 519 12.40 2.44 -13.70
CA ALA A 519 12.02 1.51 -14.77
C ALA A 519 12.16 0.04 -14.36
N GLU A 520 13.21 -0.30 -13.62
CA GLU A 520 13.43 -1.62 -13.00
C GLU A 520 12.30 -1.97 -12.04
N PHE A 521 11.87 -1.04 -11.19
CA PHE A 521 10.71 -1.22 -10.31
C PHE A 521 9.45 -1.59 -11.09
N PHE A 522 9.11 -0.88 -12.15
CA PHE A 522 7.93 -1.21 -12.97
C PHE A 522 8.05 -2.55 -13.70
N ARG A 523 9.28 -2.95 -14.11
CA ARG A 523 9.52 -4.28 -14.67
C ARG A 523 9.25 -5.37 -13.65
N ASP A 524 9.79 -5.24 -12.44
CA ASP A 524 9.70 -6.25 -11.38
C ASP A 524 8.27 -6.36 -10.84
N GLU A 525 7.54 -5.24 -10.76
CA GLU A 525 6.18 -5.19 -10.24
C GLU A 525 5.10 -5.48 -11.30
N SER A 526 5.48 -5.69 -12.56
CA SER A 526 4.54 -6.09 -13.60
C SER A 526 4.01 -7.50 -13.32
N CYS A 527 2.68 -7.65 -13.18
CA CYS A 527 2.05 -8.97 -13.00
C CYS A 527 2.19 -9.90 -14.23
N GLY A 528 2.63 -9.37 -15.36
CA GLY A 528 2.84 -10.13 -16.59
C GLY A 528 1.58 -10.46 -17.39
N GLN A 529 0.39 -10.04 -16.96
CA GLN A 529 -0.88 -10.39 -17.60
C GLN A 529 -1.02 -9.80 -19.01
N CYS A 530 -0.79 -8.49 -19.19
CA CYS A 530 -0.94 -7.85 -20.48
C CYS A 530 0.40 -7.59 -21.17
N VAL A 531 0.43 -7.81 -22.50
CA VAL A 531 1.67 -7.70 -23.32
C VAL A 531 2.28 -6.30 -23.29
N PRO A 532 1.50 -5.19 -23.41
CA PRO A 532 2.08 -3.86 -23.42
C PRO A 532 2.94 -3.57 -22.18
N CYS A 533 2.42 -3.86 -20.99
CA CYS A 533 3.14 -3.69 -19.74
C CYS A 533 4.32 -4.69 -19.63
N ARG A 534 4.06 -6.01 -19.75
CA ARG A 534 5.07 -7.05 -19.58
C ARG A 534 6.30 -6.88 -20.48
N VAL A 535 6.10 -6.47 -21.73
CA VAL A 535 7.19 -6.27 -22.68
C VAL A 535 7.73 -4.85 -22.62
N GLY A 536 6.83 -3.86 -22.49
CA GLY A 536 7.20 -2.45 -22.51
C GLY A 536 8.10 -2.05 -21.35
N THR A 537 7.81 -2.50 -20.13
CA THR A 537 8.65 -2.21 -18.94
C THR A 537 10.05 -2.79 -19.07
N VAL A 538 10.18 -4.02 -19.57
CA VAL A 538 11.49 -4.65 -19.81
C VAL A 538 12.28 -3.87 -20.86
N ARG A 539 11.65 -3.51 -21.97
CA ARG A 539 12.31 -2.76 -23.06
C ARG A 539 12.71 -1.36 -22.63
N GLN A 540 11.86 -0.68 -21.83
CA GLN A 540 12.17 0.62 -21.26
C GLN A 540 13.42 0.57 -20.39
N GLU A 541 13.54 -0.41 -19.49
CA GLU A 541 14.73 -0.58 -18.65
C GLU A 541 15.97 -0.92 -19.49
N GLU A 542 15.87 -1.82 -20.47
CA GLU A 542 16.98 -2.15 -21.38
C GLU A 542 17.54 -0.92 -22.10
N VAL A 543 16.67 0.03 -22.51
CA VAL A 543 17.10 1.30 -23.09
C VAL A 543 17.92 2.12 -22.10
N LEU A 544 17.43 2.28 -20.87
CA LEU A 544 18.14 3.04 -19.83
C LEU A 544 19.48 2.39 -19.44
N VAL A 545 19.57 1.06 -19.45
CA VAL A 545 20.85 0.33 -19.27
C VAL A 545 21.81 0.62 -20.43
N ARG A 546 21.34 0.71 -21.68
CA ARG A 546 22.19 1.07 -22.82
C ARG A 546 22.68 2.51 -22.74
N LEU A 547 21.79 3.46 -22.36
CA LEU A 547 22.18 4.87 -22.14
C LEU A 547 23.29 4.98 -21.09
N ARG A 548 23.17 4.27 -19.97
CA ARG A 548 24.21 4.23 -18.93
C ARG A 548 25.54 3.65 -19.44
N ARG A 549 25.51 2.80 -20.47
CA ARG A 549 26.70 2.21 -21.11
C ARG A 549 27.25 3.05 -22.27
N GLY A 550 26.69 4.23 -22.51
CA GLY A 550 27.18 5.20 -23.51
C GLY A 550 26.46 5.16 -24.86
N ALA A 551 25.27 4.54 -24.94
CA ALA A 551 24.40 4.75 -26.11
C ALA A 551 23.94 6.20 -26.19
N THR A 552 23.66 6.70 -27.41
CA THR A 552 23.18 8.06 -27.59
C THR A 552 21.68 8.16 -27.35
N LEU A 553 21.26 9.24 -26.70
CA LEU A 553 19.85 9.48 -26.40
C LEU A 553 19.01 9.61 -27.68
N ASP A 554 19.55 10.25 -28.73
CA ASP A 554 18.87 10.47 -30.00
C ASP A 554 18.43 9.15 -30.67
N ASP A 555 19.26 8.09 -30.55
CA ASP A 555 18.96 6.77 -31.12
C ASP A 555 17.87 6.01 -30.33
N GLU A 556 17.62 6.37 -29.07
CA GLU A 556 16.73 5.64 -28.15
C GLU A 556 15.42 6.41 -27.85
N ARG A 557 15.37 7.72 -28.13
CA ARG A 557 14.21 8.57 -27.78
C ARG A 557 12.92 8.11 -28.45
N GLU A 558 12.94 7.86 -29.76
CA GLU A 558 11.77 7.41 -30.51
C GLU A 558 11.22 6.09 -29.96
N LEU A 559 12.11 5.15 -29.62
CA LEU A 559 11.72 3.88 -29.03
C LEU A 559 11.06 4.06 -27.63
N LEU A 560 11.59 4.96 -26.79
CA LEU A 560 11.00 5.23 -25.47
C LEU A 560 9.61 5.90 -25.59
N ASP A 561 9.43 6.79 -26.56
CA ASP A 561 8.14 7.43 -26.83
C ASP A 561 7.11 6.42 -27.32
N ASP A 562 7.46 5.53 -28.25
CA ASP A 562 6.61 4.46 -28.75
C ASP A 562 6.22 3.46 -27.67
N LEU A 563 7.18 3.02 -26.86
CA LEU A 563 6.93 2.12 -25.72
C LEU A 563 5.97 2.79 -24.72
N GLY A 564 6.22 4.05 -24.38
CA GLY A 564 5.37 4.83 -23.48
C GLY A 564 3.94 4.97 -24.00
N ALA A 565 3.76 5.25 -25.29
CA ALA A 565 2.45 5.34 -25.92
C ALA A 565 1.69 4.00 -25.87
N VAL A 566 2.34 2.90 -26.26
CA VAL A 566 1.71 1.57 -26.26
C VAL A 566 1.35 1.12 -24.82
N MET A 567 2.24 1.35 -23.85
CA MET A 567 1.96 1.01 -22.45
C MET A 567 0.77 1.81 -21.90
N ARG A 568 0.73 3.13 -22.15
CA ARG A 568 -0.36 4.00 -21.70
C ARG A 568 -1.70 3.60 -22.29
N ASP A 569 -1.75 3.32 -23.59
CA ASP A 569 -3.00 3.19 -24.35
C ASP A 569 -3.57 1.76 -24.33
N ALA A 570 -2.73 0.74 -24.08
CA ALA A 570 -3.13 -0.65 -24.22
C ALA A 570 -2.89 -1.52 -22.96
N SER A 571 -2.37 -0.98 -21.86
CA SER A 571 -2.28 -1.71 -20.60
C SER A 571 -3.64 -1.78 -19.88
N ILE A 572 -3.90 -2.91 -19.21
CA ILE A 572 -5.17 -3.16 -18.50
C ILE A 572 -5.34 -2.25 -17.28
N CYS A 573 -4.25 -1.93 -16.57
CA CYS A 573 -4.29 -1.19 -15.29
C CYS A 573 -3.32 -0.02 -15.25
N GLY A 574 -3.45 0.80 -14.20
CA GLY A 574 -2.65 1.99 -13.95
C GLY A 574 -1.14 1.73 -13.94
N LEU A 575 -0.68 0.56 -13.44
CA LEU A 575 0.75 0.25 -13.39
C LEU A 575 1.39 0.39 -14.78
N GLY A 576 0.89 -0.31 -15.79
CA GLY A 576 1.45 -0.21 -17.14
C GLY A 576 1.16 1.15 -17.81
N GLN A 577 0.01 1.76 -17.50
CA GLN A 577 -0.38 3.06 -18.09
C GLN A 577 0.54 4.20 -17.62
N THR A 578 1.10 4.12 -16.41
CA THR A 578 1.94 5.18 -15.82
C THR A 578 3.44 4.86 -15.85
N ALA A 579 3.84 3.64 -16.17
CA ALA A 579 5.25 3.17 -16.10
C ALA A 579 6.25 4.02 -16.89
N ALA A 580 5.83 4.73 -17.93
CA ALA A 580 6.68 5.61 -18.70
C ALA A 580 6.69 7.08 -18.21
N GLY A 581 5.87 7.46 -17.22
CA GLY A 581 5.69 8.86 -16.82
C GLY A 581 6.98 9.52 -16.34
N ALA A 582 7.65 8.91 -15.36
CA ALA A 582 8.90 9.41 -14.82
C ALA A 582 10.03 9.40 -15.87
N VAL A 583 10.11 8.36 -16.72
CA VAL A 583 11.12 8.29 -17.80
C VAL A 583 10.95 9.41 -18.81
N ARG A 584 9.72 9.65 -19.29
CA ARG A 584 9.43 10.71 -20.27
C ARG A 584 9.70 12.10 -19.71
N SER A 585 9.22 12.39 -18.50
CA SER A 585 9.48 13.68 -17.87
C SER A 585 10.98 13.92 -17.61
N ALA A 586 11.74 12.87 -17.28
CA ALA A 586 13.20 12.96 -17.18
C ALA A 586 13.88 13.27 -18.52
N LEU A 587 13.39 12.68 -19.62
CA LEU A 587 13.83 13.01 -20.98
C LEU A 587 13.55 14.47 -21.34
N ASP A 588 12.33 14.94 -21.07
CA ASP A 588 11.90 16.29 -21.41
C ASP A 588 12.67 17.37 -20.62
N LEU A 589 13.12 17.05 -19.40
CA LEU A 589 13.94 17.91 -18.55
C LEU A 589 15.46 17.76 -18.79
N GLY A 590 15.89 16.92 -19.75
CA GLY A 590 17.31 16.70 -20.01
C GLY A 590 18.06 16.01 -18.85
N LEU A 591 17.36 15.33 -17.93
CA LEU A 591 17.99 14.68 -16.76
C LEU A 591 18.84 13.47 -17.12
N LEU A 592 18.64 12.90 -18.31
CA LEU A 592 19.38 11.73 -18.83
C LEU A 592 20.57 12.12 -19.70
N GLU A 593 20.83 13.42 -19.90
CA GLU A 593 21.97 13.92 -20.67
C GLU A 593 23.23 13.94 -19.80
N GLY A 594 24.37 13.55 -20.35
CA GLY A 594 25.67 13.62 -19.67
C GLY A 594 26.03 12.46 -18.76
N ALA A 595 25.34 11.33 -18.88
CA ALA A 595 25.78 10.08 -18.23
C ALA A 595 27.18 9.68 -18.74
N ARG A 596 28.22 9.93 -17.95
CA ARG A 596 29.60 9.46 -18.19
C ARG A 596 30.04 8.53 -17.06
#